data_1bc29c8e798e3e7275fdfab974fd71b4
#
_entry.id   1bc29c8e798e3e7275fdfab974fd71b4
#
_cell.length_a   1.000
_cell.length_b   1.000
_cell.length_c   1.000
_cell.angle_alpha   90.00
_cell.angle_beta   90.00
_cell.angle_gamma   90.00
#
_symmetry.space_group_name_H-M   'P 1'
#
loop_
_entity.id
_entity.type
_entity.pdbx_description
1 polymer ?
#
loop_
_entity_poly.entity_id
_entity_poly.type
_entity_poly.pdbx_seq_one_letter_code
_entity_poly.pdbx_strand_id
1 'polypeptide(L)'
;INKAIKESKIPGAVLWIEKDNSSYHQQYGKMCLTPAPKSMQRDTIFDAASLTKVMATAPSIMLLVEEGKLSINDQVTKHLPKFKGVQKNKITIKQLLTHTSGLPPVLPLKPEWKGYEQAINLCYSADIRNTPGRHFRYSDVNYIILGEIVKRTSGLSLKSFSQKKIFVPLGMKDTGFTPKKTKIHRIAPTTKEKGKLIHGVVHDPTARAMGGVAGHAGLFTTADDLAKFCRMIINDGFGADKKIFKKQTIEVMTKNQTSMFLHKVRRGLGWDIDSKYSSPRGDGFPKLESFGHTGG
;
A
#
# COMPACT_ATOMS: atom_id res chain seq x y z
N ILE A 1 -5.67 5.31 23.02
CA ILE A 1 -4.39 4.57 22.94
C ILE A 1 -4.03 4.02 24.31
N ASN A 2 -3.91 4.84 25.39
CA ASN A 2 -3.51 4.38 26.72
C ASN A 2 -4.41 3.26 27.28
N LYS A 3 -5.74 3.34 27.06
CA LYS A 3 -6.67 2.27 27.43
C LYS A 3 -6.34 0.97 26.69
N ALA A 4 -6.07 1.01 25.38
CA ALA A 4 -5.71 -0.19 24.61
C ALA A 4 -4.38 -0.82 25.05
N ILE A 5 -3.40 0.01 25.45
CA ILE A 5 -2.14 -0.47 26.02
C ILE A 5 -2.37 -1.13 27.38
N LYS A 6 -3.16 -0.50 28.26
CA LYS A 6 -3.52 -1.04 29.59
C LYS A 6 -4.25 -2.38 29.48
N GLU A 7 -5.12 -2.51 28.47
CA GLU A 7 -5.86 -3.74 28.17
C GLU A 7 -5.04 -4.75 27.34
N SER A 8 -3.74 -4.52 27.14
CA SER A 8 -2.83 -5.38 26.37
C SER A 8 -3.26 -5.66 24.91
N LYS A 9 -4.09 -4.80 24.34
CA LYS A 9 -4.55 -4.90 22.93
C LYS A 9 -3.46 -4.51 21.94
N ILE A 10 -2.61 -3.54 22.33
CA ILE A 10 -1.43 -3.12 21.57
C ILE A 10 -0.27 -2.84 22.52
N PRO A 11 0.97 -3.09 22.12
CA PRO A 11 2.14 -2.77 22.96
C PRO A 11 2.43 -1.26 23.01
N GLY A 12 2.10 -0.56 21.97
CA GLY A 12 2.33 0.88 21.83
C GLY A 12 1.89 1.40 20.46
N ALA A 13 2.03 2.70 20.26
CA ALA A 13 1.65 3.37 19.02
C ALA A 13 2.44 4.67 18.83
N VAL A 14 2.52 5.13 17.58
CA VAL A 14 2.85 6.52 17.25
C VAL A 14 1.63 7.12 16.57
N LEU A 15 1.18 8.26 17.06
CA LEU A 15 0.02 8.98 16.53
C LEU A 15 0.46 10.28 15.87
N TRP A 16 -0.05 10.54 14.68
CA TRP A 16 -0.01 11.83 14.03
C TRP A 16 -1.44 12.28 13.69
N ILE A 17 -1.81 13.45 14.12
CA ILE A 17 -3.04 14.13 13.73
C ILE A 17 -2.65 15.53 13.25
N GLU A 18 -3.27 15.97 12.16
CA GLU A 18 -3.04 17.30 11.62
C GLU A 18 -4.35 17.91 11.14
N LYS A 19 -4.55 19.17 11.49
CA LYS A 19 -5.70 19.99 11.09
C LYS A 19 -5.28 21.46 11.10
N ASP A 20 -5.63 22.22 10.08
CA ASP A 20 -5.50 23.69 10.02
C ASP A 20 -4.09 24.18 10.42
N ASN A 21 -3.05 23.59 9.85
CA ASN A 21 -1.63 23.85 10.14
C ASN A 21 -1.16 23.50 11.56
N SER A 22 -2.01 22.93 12.39
CA SER A 22 -1.65 22.42 13.71
C SER A 22 -1.46 20.91 13.65
N SER A 23 -0.37 20.40 14.25
CA SER A 23 -0.10 18.96 14.28
C SER A 23 0.10 18.48 15.72
N TYR A 24 -0.38 17.29 15.98
CA TYR A 24 -0.12 16.53 17.19
C TYR A 24 0.64 15.25 16.82
N HIS A 25 1.87 15.13 17.31
CA HIS A 25 2.74 13.97 17.07
C HIS A 25 3.23 13.42 18.39
N GLN A 26 2.82 12.20 18.76
CA GLN A 26 3.13 11.59 20.05
C GLN A 26 3.32 10.08 19.96
N GLN A 27 4.26 9.57 20.75
CA GLN A 27 4.51 8.14 20.95
C GLN A 27 3.86 7.67 22.27
N TYR A 28 3.48 6.38 22.30
CA TYR A 28 2.83 5.73 23.44
C TYR A 28 3.37 4.33 23.63
N GLY A 29 3.57 3.91 24.88
CA GLY A 29 3.91 2.54 25.24
C GLY A 29 5.27 2.06 24.73
N LYS A 30 5.30 0.82 24.23
CA LYS A 30 6.52 0.10 23.84
C LYS A 30 6.50 -0.26 22.37
N MET A 31 7.64 -0.16 21.68
CA MET A 31 7.81 -0.66 20.32
C MET A 31 8.05 -2.18 20.29
N CYS A 32 8.54 -2.73 21.39
CA CYS A 32 8.83 -4.14 21.55
C CYS A 32 8.62 -4.54 23.02
N LEU A 33 8.03 -5.72 23.26
CA LEU A 33 7.87 -6.30 24.60
C LEU A 33 8.88 -7.42 24.88
N THR A 34 9.35 -8.10 23.84
CA THR A 34 10.27 -9.25 23.95
C THR A 34 11.39 -9.13 22.92
N PRO A 35 12.64 -9.62 23.22
CA PRO A 35 13.06 -10.28 24.45
C PRO A 35 13.15 -9.34 25.65
N ALA A 36 13.35 -8.04 25.43
CA ALA A 36 13.34 -7.00 26.45
C ALA A 36 12.46 -5.81 26.03
N PRO A 37 11.67 -5.21 26.94
CA PRO A 37 10.85 -4.06 26.62
C PRO A 37 11.68 -2.88 26.13
N LYS A 38 11.26 -2.29 24.98
CA LYS A 38 11.84 -1.05 24.44
C LYS A 38 10.76 0.00 24.30
N SER A 39 11.06 1.23 24.74
CA SER A 39 10.12 2.34 24.65
C SER A 39 9.85 2.72 23.19
N MET A 40 8.61 3.07 22.88
CA MET A 40 8.23 3.64 21.60
C MET A 40 8.91 5.00 21.43
N GLN A 41 9.40 5.31 20.25
CA GLN A 41 9.94 6.61 19.87
C GLN A 41 9.11 7.21 18.75
N ARG A 42 9.10 8.56 18.61
CA ARG A 42 8.38 9.23 17.52
C ARG A 42 8.86 8.81 16.15
N ASP A 43 10.16 8.51 16.03
CA ASP A 43 10.82 8.07 14.82
C ASP A 43 10.89 6.54 14.66
N THR A 44 10.08 5.80 15.42
CA THR A 44 9.96 4.35 15.26
C THR A 44 9.46 4.02 13.86
N ILE A 45 10.16 3.09 13.21
CA ILE A 45 9.85 2.62 11.86
C ILE A 45 8.95 1.38 11.98
N PHE A 46 7.87 1.36 11.21
CA PHE A 46 6.91 0.26 11.17
C PHE A 46 6.90 -0.40 9.80
N ASP A 47 6.66 -1.70 9.76
CA ASP A 47 6.17 -2.35 8.56
C ASP A 47 4.78 -1.75 8.24
N ALA A 48 4.68 -1.11 7.10
CA ALA A 48 3.47 -0.41 6.68
C ALA A 48 2.43 -1.33 6.05
N ALA A 49 2.76 -2.61 5.92
CA ALA A 49 1.88 -3.64 5.36
C ALA A 49 1.14 -3.14 4.11
N SER A 50 -0.18 -3.24 4.07
CA SER A 50 -1.00 -2.83 2.91
C SER A 50 -0.98 -1.33 2.59
N LEU A 51 -0.46 -0.45 3.47
CA LEU A 51 -0.21 0.93 3.08
C LEU A 51 0.79 1.04 1.91
N THR A 52 1.58 -0.01 1.66
CA THR A 52 2.41 -0.14 0.45
C THR A 52 1.61 0.12 -0.82
N LYS A 53 0.35 -0.33 -0.87
CA LYS A 53 -0.53 -0.18 -2.03
C LYS A 53 -0.78 1.28 -2.39
N VAL A 54 -1.05 2.11 -1.37
CA VAL A 54 -1.44 3.52 -1.55
C VAL A 54 -0.28 4.50 -1.46
N MET A 55 0.85 4.09 -0.86
CA MET A 55 2.04 4.94 -0.74
C MET A 55 3.06 4.70 -1.87
N ALA A 56 3.17 3.47 -2.36
CA ALA A 56 4.16 3.11 -3.38
C ALA A 56 3.51 2.75 -4.73
N THR A 57 2.62 1.74 -4.75
CA THR A 57 2.20 1.09 -6.00
C THR A 57 1.20 1.94 -6.80
N ALA A 58 0.07 2.33 -6.20
CA ALA A 58 -0.92 3.18 -6.88
C ALA A 58 -0.34 4.53 -7.31
N PRO A 59 0.42 5.26 -6.46
CA PRO A 59 1.09 6.48 -6.88
C PRO A 59 2.08 6.27 -8.03
N SER A 60 2.84 5.17 -8.03
CA SER A 60 3.76 4.85 -9.13
C SER A 60 3.03 4.63 -10.46
N ILE A 61 1.90 3.92 -10.45
CA ILE A 61 1.04 3.78 -11.64
C ILE A 61 0.54 5.15 -12.10
N MET A 62 0.07 6.00 -11.18
CA MET A 62 -0.49 7.29 -11.54
C MET A 62 0.56 8.28 -12.07
N LEU A 63 1.81 8.20 -11.61
CA LEU A 63 2.92 8.94 -12.23
C LEU A 63 3.18 8.49 -13.67
N LEU A 64 3.12 7.19 -13.94
CA LEU A 64 3.26 6.67 -15.30
C LEU A 64 2.07 7.08 -16.20
N VAL A 65 0.86 7.26 -15.63
CA VAL A 65 -0.29 7.85 -16.34
C VAL A 65 0.00 9.31 -16.67
N GLU A 66 0.50 10.10 -15.73
CA GLU A 66 0.86 11.51 -16.00
C GLU A 66 1.99 11.65 -17.03
N GLU A 67 2.91 10.69 -17.07
CA GLU A 67 3.98 10.61 -18.07
C GLU A 67 3.46 10.12 -19.45
N GLY A 68 2.16 9.82 -19.60
CA GLY A 68 1.55 9.32 -20.85
C GLY A 68 2.01 7.91 -21.25
N LYS A 69 2.65 7.17 -20.34
CA LYS A 69 3.19 5.82 -20.61
C LYS A 69 2.16 4.70 -20.52
N LEU A 70 1.05 4.95 -19.82
CA LEU A 70 -0.09 4.05 -19.72
C LEU A 70 -1.37 4.81 -19.40
N SER A 71 -2.53 4.14 -19.57
CA SER A 71 -3.84 4.63 -19.15
C SER A 71 -4.43 3.68 -18.11
N ILE A 72 -5.18 4.20 -17.14
CA ILE A 72 -5.93 3.35 -16.20
C ILE A 72 -6.97 2.47 -16.90
N ASN A 73 -7.39 2.84 -18.11
CA ASN A 73 -8.33 2.07 -18.94
C ASN A 73 -7.62 1.06 -19.86
N ASP A 74 -6.28 1.04 -19.90
CA ASP A 74 -5.55 0.03 -20.65
C ASP A 74 -5.83 -1.35 -20.10
N GLN A 75 -5.98 -2.33 -20.99
CA GLN A 75 -5.98 -3.74 -20.64
C GLN A 75 -4.62 -4.14 -20.07
N VAL A 76 -4.62 -4.94 -19.01
CA VAL A 76 -3.37 -5.43 -18.38
C VAL A 76 -2.49 -6.17 -19.40
N THR A 77 -3.11 -6.91 -20.32
CA THR A 77 -2.42 -7.66 -21.38
C THR A 77 -1.61 -6.80 -22.34
N LYS A 78 -1.95 -5.51 -22.49
CA LYS A 78 -1.18 -4.54 -23.30
C LYS A 78 0.23 -4.35 -22.72
N HIS A 79 0.36 -4.32 -21.39
CA HIS A 79 1.61 -4.10 -20.68
C HIS A 79 2.30 -5.40 -20.25
N LEU A 80 1.51 -6.46 -20.06
CA LEU A 80 1.94 -7.79 -19.65
C LEU A 80 1.42 -8.87 -20.61
N PRO A 81 2.02 -9.05 -21.79
CA PRO A 81 1.51 -9.99 -22.81
C PRO A 81 1.44 -11.46 -22.35
N LYS A 82 2.21 -11.83 -21.32
CA LYS A 82 2.16 -13.17 -20.72
C LYS A 82 0.95 -13.38 -19.79
N PHE A 83 0.25 -12.31 -19.39
CA PHE A 83 -0.96 -12.38 -18.58
C PHE A 83 -2.15 -12.81 -19.44
N LYS A 84 -2.20 -14.10 -19.82
CA LYS A 84 -3.17 -14.69 -20.73
C LYS A 84 -4.16 -15.60 -20.03
N GLY A 85 -5.33 -15.78 -20.59
CA GLY A 85 -6.36 -16.70 -20.10
C GLY A 85 -7.77 -16.16 -20.27
N VAL A 86 -8.76 -17.00 -19.99
CA VAL A 86 -10.19 -16.68 -20.10
C VAL A 86 -10.49 -15.40 -19.30
N GLN A 87 -11.07 -14.40 -19.95
CA GLN A 87 -11.43 -13.08 -19.42
C GLN A 87 -10.25 -12.18 -18.94
N LYS A 88 -9.02 -12.65 -18.89
CA LYS A 88 -7.87 -11.82 -18.46
C LYS A 88 -7.63 -10.62 -19.38
N ASN A 89 -7.93 -10.79 -20.68
CA ASN A 89 -7.90 -9.72 -21.66
C ASN A 89 -8.94 -8.59 -21.41
N LYS A 90 -9.92 -8.82 -20.52
CA LYS A 90 -10.91 -7.81 -20.13
C LYS A 90 -10.52 -7.01 -18.90
N ILE A 91 -9.46 -7.43 -18.19
CA ILE A 91 -9.01 -6.77 -16.96
C ILE A 91 -8.25 -5.49 -17.32
N THR A 92 -8.68 -4.36 -16.75
CA THR A 92 -8.01 -3.07 -16.88
C THR A 92 -7.15 -2.74 -15.65
N ILE A 93 -6.20 -1.82 -15.83
CA ILE A 93 -5.38 -1.27 -14.71
C ILE A 93 -6.31 -0.67 -13.64
N LYS A 94 -7.37 0.04 -14.03
CA LYS A 94 -8.39 0.57 -13.12
C LYS A 94 -9.02 -0.54 -12.25
N GLN A 95 -9.37 -1.67 -12.83
CA GLN A 95 -9.95 -2.78 -12.10
C GLN A 95 -8.97 -3.45 -11.12
N LEU A 96 -7.68 -3.45 -11.41
CA LEU A 96 -6.66 -3.85 -10.44
C LEU A 96 -6.59 -2.86 -9.27
N LEU A 97 -6.51 -1.55 -9.55
CA LEU A 97 -6.43 -0.49 -8.53
C LEU A 97 -7.65 -0.47 -7.60
N THR A 98 -8.83 -0.80 -8.12
CA THR A 98 -10.10 -0.77 -7.37
C THR A 98 -10.50 -2.11 -6.77
N HIS A 99 -9.67 -3.16 -6.92
CA HIS A 99 -9.97 -4.53 -6.47
C HIS A 99 -11.24 -5.14 -7.09
N THR A 100 -11.48 -4.85 -8.36
CA THR A 100 -12.64 -5.34 -9.11
C THR A 100 -12.26 -6.23 -10.30
N SER A 101 -11.02 -6.72 -10.34
CA SER A 101 -10.49 -7.55 -11.44
C SER A 101 -11.08 -8.96 -11.49
N GLY A 102 -11.60 -9.47 -10.37
CA GLY A 102 -12.01 -10.87 -10.23
C GLY A 102 -10.87 -11.85 -9.91
N LEU A 103 -9.63 -11.37 -9.76
CA LEU A 103 -8.49 -12.21 -9.37
C LEU A 103 -8.59 -12.67 -7.91
N PRO A 104 -7.90 -13.76 -7.52
CA PRO A 104 -7.91 -14.28 -6.16
C PRO A 104 -7.29 -13.26 -5.18
N PRO A 105 -7.65 -13.33 -3.87
CA PRO A 105 -7.15 -12.37 -2.88
C PRO A 105 -5.65 -12.48 -2.64
N VAL A 106 -5.10 -13.70 -2.62
CA VAL A 106 -3.69 -14.00 -2.33
C VAL A 106 -3.14 -15.07 -3.26
N LEU A 107 -1.83 -15.16 -3.39
CA LEU A 107 -1.16 -16.29 -4.05
C LEU A 107 -1.11 -17.49 -3.10
N PRO A 108 -1.14 -18.74 -3.64
CA PRO A 108 -0.90 -19.92 -2.83
C PRO A 108 0.55 -19.93 -2.34
N LEU A 109 0.76 -20.28 -1.07
CA LEU A 109 2.09 -20.48 -0.49
C LEU A 109 2.56 -21.93 -0.51
N LYS A 110 1.70 -22.85 -0.96
CA LYS A 110 2.00 -24.26 -1.16
C LYS A 110 1.69 -24.66 -2.59
N PRO A 111 2.55 -25.46 -3.25
CA PRO A 111 3.88 -25.85 -2.79
C PRO A 111 4.76 -24.63 -2.54
N GLU A 112 5.79 -24.77 -1.69
CA GLU A 112 6.68 -23.68 -1.33
C GLU A 112 7.42 -23.13 -2.56
N TRP A 113 7.50 -21.80 -2.65
CA TRP A 113 8.18 -21.10 -3.73
C TRP A 113 8.93 -19.88 -3.19
N LYS A 114 9.90 -19.40 -3.96
CA LYS A 114 10.71 -18.24 -3.62
C LYS A 114 11.15 -17.48 -4.86
N GLY A 115 11.18 -16.17 -4.74
CA GLY A 115 11.67 -15.27 -5.79
C GLY A 115 10.57 -14.51 -6.51
N TYR A 116 10.95 -13.33 -7.00
CA TYR A 116 10.04 -12.39 -7.67
C TYR A 116 9.40 -13.00 -8.93
N GLU A 117 10.23 -13.59 -9.80
CA GLU A 117 9.75 -14.13 -11.09
C GLU A 117 8.76 -15.30 -10.88
N GLN A 118 8.97 -16.12 -9.84
CA GLN A 118 8.02 -17.19 -9.52
C GLN A 118 6.68 -16.64 -9.09
N ALA A 119 6.66 -15.59 -8.27
CA ALA A 119 5.41 -14.92 -7.88
C ALA A 119 4.67 -14.34 -9.09
N ILE A 120 5.40 -13.72 -10.03
CA ILE A 120 4.79 -13.17 -11.25
C ILE A 120 4.21 -14.28 -12.12
N ASN A 121 4.88 -15.41 -12.26
CA ASN A 121 4.36 -16.56 -12.99
C ASN A 121 3.08 -17.12 -12.32
N LEU A 122 3.04 -17.19 -10.99
CA LEU A 122 1.83 -17.55 -10.24
C LEU A 122 0.68 -16.54 -10.46
N CYS A 123 0.98 -15.24 -10.52
CA CYS A 123 -0.02 -14.24 -10.89
C CYS A 123 -0.54 -14.45 -12.32
N TYR A 124 0.34 -14.80 -13.26
CA TYR A 124 -0.06 -15.06 -14.64
C TYR A 124 -0.92 -16.31 -14.79
N SER A 125 -0.72 -17.34 -13.99
CA SER A 125 -1.52 -18.56 -13.99
C SER A 125 -2.79 -18.47 -13.12
N ALA A 126 -2.91 -17.45 -12.24
CA ALA A 126 -4.06 -17.34 -11.34
C ALA A 126 -5.38 -17.25 -12.09
N ASP A 127 -6.36 -18.08 -11.68
CA ASP A 127 -7.69 -18.10 -12.28
C ASP A 127 -8.54 -16.91 -11.83
N ILE A 128 -9.37 -16.42 -12.75
CA ILE A 128 -10.39 -15.42 -12.44
C ILE A 128 -11.55 -16.08 -11.70
N ARG A 129 -11.90 -15.52 -10.54
CA ARG A 129 -12.97 -16.03 -9.68
C ARG A 129 -14.33 -15.38 -9.96
N ASN A 130 -14.31 -14.14 -10.47
CA ASN A 130 -15.52 -13.36 -10.74
C ASN A 130 -15.35 -12.55 -12.03
N THR A 131 -16.44 -12.21 -12.69
CA THR A 131 -16.42 -11.35 -13.88
C THR A 131 -15.78 -10.00 -13.56
N PRO A 132 -14.76 -9.57 -14.32
CA PRO A 132 -14.09 -8.28 -14.11
C PRO A 132 -15.08 -7.10 -14.11
N GLY A 133 -14.94 -6.21 -13.13
CA GLY A 133 -15.80 -5.03 -12.94
C GLY A 133 -17.13 -5.25 -12.24
N ARG A 134 -17.52 -6.50 -11.95
CA ARG A 134 -18.82 -6.84 -11.35
C ARG A 134 -18.80 -7.10 -9.86
N HIS A 135 -17.64 -7.46 -9.30
CA HIS A 135 -17.52 -7.82 -7.89
C HIS A 135 -16.28 -7.13 -7.28
N PHE A 136 -16.44 -6.65 -6.07
CA PHE A 136 -15.32 -6.22 -5.25
C PHE A 136 -14.75 -7.41 -4.47
N ARG A 137 -13.45 -7.62 -4.60
CA ARG A 137 -12.69 -8.56 -3.76
C ARG A 137 -11.30 -7.99 -3.53
N TYR A 138 -11.01 -7.61 -2.31
CA TYR A 138 -9.67 -7.15 -1.94
C TYR A 138 -8.63 -8.21 -2.34
N SER A 139 -7.63 -7.82 -3.11
CA SER A 139 -6.70 -8.76 -3.73
C SER A 139 -5.27 -8.20 -3.75
N ASP A 140 -4.38 -8.92 -3.09
CA ASP A 140 -2.94 -8.65 -3.14
C ASP A 140 -2.35 -8.98 -4.51
N VAL A 141 -2.91 -9.99 -5.20
CA VAL A 141 -2.53 -10.36 -6.57
C VAL A 141 -2.66 -9.19 -7.53
N ASN A 142 -3.71 -8.37 -7.38
CA ASN A 142 -3.87 -7.15 -8.16
C ASN A 142 -2.65 -6.23 -8.06
N TYR A 143 -2.18 -6.04 -6.84
CA TYR A 143 -1.08 -5.10 -6.56
C TYR A 143 0.29 -5.69 -6.87
N ILE A 144 0.46 -7.00 -6.79
CA ILE A 144 1.66 -7.66 -7.32
C ILE A 144 1.77 -7.42 -8.82
N ILE A 145 0.66 -7.58 -9.57
CA ILE A 145 0.58 -7.31 -11.01
C ILE A 145 0.85 -5.83 -11.31
N LEU A 146 0.27 -4.89 -10.53
CA LEU A 146 0.54 -3.46 -10.69
C LEU A 146 2.03 -3.13 -10.48
N GLY A 147 2.70 -3.76 -9.50
CA GLY A 147 4.13 -3.64 -9.28
C GLY A 147 4.95 -4.11 -10.49
N GLU A 148 4.53 -5.19 -11.14
CA GLU A 148 5.17 -5.68 -12.38
C GLU A 148 4.92 -4.72 -13.54
N ILE A 149 3.73 -4.14 -13.67
CA ILE A 149 3.44 -3.10 -14.66
C ILE A 149 4.38 -1.89 -14.47
N VAL A 150 4.57 -1.42 -13.23
CA VAL A 150 5.54 -0.33 -12.94
C VAL A 150 6.93 -0.73 -13.45
N LYS A 151 7.40 -1.93 -13.13
CA LYS A 151 8.72 -2.43 -13.56
C LYS A 151 8.85 -2.46 -15.08
N ARG A 152 7.88 -3.02 -15.79
CA ARG A 152 7.91 -3.16 -17.26
C ARG A 152 7.81 -1.82 -17.98
N THR A 153 6.95 -0.95 -17.51
CA THR A 153 6.71 0.35 -18.15
C THR A 153 7.83 1.37 -17.90
N SER A 154 8.40 1.35 -16.68
CA SER A 154 9.44 2.32 -16.30
C SER A 154 10.88 1.84 -16.49
N GLY A 155 11.11 0.52 -16.62
CA GLY A 155 12.45 -0.09 -16.57
C GLY A 155 13.05 -0.15 -15.16
N LEU A 156 12.37 0.34 -14.13
CA LEU A 156 12.84 0.37 -12.74
C LEU A 156 12.00 -0.55 -11.87
N SER A 157 12.64 -1.19 -10.87
CA SER A 157 11.89 -1.91 -9.85
C SER A 157 10.94 -0.96 -9.12
N LEU A 158 9.83 -1.47 -8.55
CA LEU A 158 8.91 -0.66 -7.74
C LEU A 158 9.65 0.07 -6.61
N LYS A 159 10.60 -0.59 -5.95
CA LYS A 159 11.47 0.02 -4.94
C LYS A 159 12.22 1.24 -5.49
N SER A 160 12.90 1.09 -6.61
CA SER A 160 13.71 2.17 -7.20
C SER A 160 12.83 3.30 -7.74
N PHE A 161 11.70 2.96 -8.37
CA PHE A 161 10.77 3.94 -8.92
C PHE A 161 10.13 4.79 -7.83
N SER A 162 9.52 4.17 -6.82
CA SER A 162 8.86 4.89 -5.72
C SER A 162 9.86 5.71 -4.90
N GLN A 163 11.07 5.18 -4.65
CA GLN A 163 12.13 5.92 -3.96
C GLN A 163 12.51 7.19 -4.72
N LYS A 164 12.78 7.06 -6.02
CA LYS A 164 13.26 8.18 -6.86
C LYS A 164 12.16 9.22 -7.14
N LYS A 165 10.94 8.77 -7.37
CA LYS A 165 9.87 9.63 -7.89
C LYS A 165 8.93 10.17 -6.80
N ILE A 166 8.87 9.51 -5.63
CA ILE A 166 7.93 9.82 -4.55
C ILE A 166 8.66 10.13 -3.25
N PHE A 167 9.37 9.16 -2.66
CA PHE A 167 9.85 9.29 -1.30
C PHE A 167 10.99 10.30 -1.15
N VAL A 168 11.99 10.27 -2.04
CA VAL A 168 13.09 11.26 -2.01
C VAL A 168 12.57 12.68 -2.27
N PRO A 169 11.75 12.94 -3.30
CA PRO A 169 11.19 14.28 -3.53
C PRO A 169 10.32 14.81 -2.37
N LEU A 170 9.68 13.93 -1.59
CA LEU A 170 8.89 14.29 -0.41
C LEU A 170 9.74 14.39 0.88
N GLY A 171 11.04 14.14 0.82
CA GLY A 171 11.90 14.12 2.01
C GLY A 171 11.56 13.01 3.01
N MET A 172 10.99 11.89 2.54
CA MET A 172 10.62 10.72 3.35
C MET A 172 11.84 9.83 3.57
N LYS A 173 12.70 10.22 4.51
CA LYS A 173 14.05 9.63 4.71
C LYS A 173 14.05 8.23 5.33
N ASP A 174 12.98 7.89 6.02
CA ASP A 174 12.82 6.60 6.71
C ASP A 174 11.83 5.67 6.02
N THR A 175 11.35 6.05 4.82
CA THR A 175 10.42 5.27 4.02
C THR A 175 11.14 4.53 2.90
N GLY A 176 10.84 3.23 2.77
CA GLY A 176 11.38 2.40 1.70
C GLY A 176 11.20 0.91 1.93
N PHE A 177 11.51 0.14 0.91
CA PHE A 177 11.52 -1.32 0.97
C PHE A 177 12.86 -1.83 1.51
N THR A 178 12.85 -2.99 2.16
CA THR A 178 14.06 -3.67 2.67
C THR A 178 14.96 -2.71 3.45
N PRO A 179 14.55 -2.29 4.65
CA PRO A 179 15.27 -1.29 5.43
C PRO A 179 16.72 -1.70 5.72
N LYS A 180 17.62 -0.73 5.78
CA LYS A 180 19.04 -0.97 6.06
C LYS A 180 19.21 -1.56 7.48
N LYS A 181 20.13 -2.50 7.65
CA LYS A 181 20.45 -3.10 8.95
C LYS A 181 20.83 -2.06 10.02
N THR A 182 21.44 -0.94 9.61
CA THR A 182 21.77 0.18 10.51
C THR A 182 20.55 0.82 11.17
N LYS A 183 19.34 0.66 10.61
CA LYS A 183 18.09 1.19 11.17
C LYS A 183 17.34 0.20 12.07
N ILE A 184 17.85 -1.04 12.23
CA ILE A 184 17.14 -2.12 12.93
C ILE A 184 16.72 -1.74 14.37
N HIS A 185 17.51 -0.95 15.06
CA HIS A 185 17.24 -0.50 16.41
C HIS A 185 16.02 0.42 16.54
N ARG A 186 15.57 1.05 15.43
CA ARG A 186 14.38 1.90 15.34
C ARG A 186 13.16 1.17 14.77
N ILE A 187 13.31 -0.04 14.28
CA ILE A 187 12.21 -0.79 13.65
C ILE A 187 11.44 -1.55 14.73
N ALA A 188 10.13 -1.37 14.75
CA ALA A 188 9.26 -2.19 15.59
C ALA A 188 9.16 -3.61 15.01
N PRO A 189 9.39 -4.68 15.78
CA PRO A 189 9.08 -6.04 15.33
C PRO A 189 7.56 -6.21 15.18
N THR A 190 7.14 -7.05 14.25
CA THR A 190 5.71 -7.26 13.94
C THR A 190 5.09 -8.41 14.73
N THR A 191 5.66 -9.59 14.62
CA THR A 191 5.11 -10.80 15.25
C THR A 191 6.19 -11.83 15.52
N LYS A 192 5.80 -12.97 16.14
CA LYS A 192 6.65 -14.16 16.26
C LYS A 192 6.16 -15.24 15.30
N GLU A 193 7.08 -15.79 14.52
CA GLU A 193 6.85 -17.00 13.73
C GLU A 193 7.83 -18.10 14.18
N LYS A 194 7.30 -19.28 14.52
CA LYS A 194 8.10 -20.42 15.00
C LYS A 194 9.09 -20.01 16.12
N GLY A 195 8.64 -19.18 17.07
CA GLY A 195 9.43 -18.69 18.21
C GLY A 195 10.41 -17.54 17.90
N LYS A 196 10.60 -17.14 16.64
CA LYS A 196 11.50 -16.04 16.24
C LYS A 196 10.71 -14.78 15.94
N LEU A 197 11.23 -13.61 16.37
CA LEU A 197 10.65 -12.32 16.02
C LEU A 197 10.88 -12.01 14.53
N ILE A 198 9.82 -11.60 13.85
CA ILE A 198 9.90 -10.97 12.54
C ILE A 198 10.28 -9.50 12.77
N HIS A 199 11.53 -9.15 12.47
CA HIS A 199 12.11 -7.84 12.79
C HIS A 199 12.98 -7.33 11.64
N GLY A 200 12.64 -6.17 11.09
CA GLY A 200 13.36 -5.56 9.97
C GLY A 200 13.19 -6.26 8.63
N VAL A 201 12.32 -7.26 8.57
CA VAL A 201 11.88 -7.92 7.35
C VAL A 201 10.35 -7.84 7.26
N VAL A 202 9.81 -7.86 6.05
CA VAL A 202 8.37 -7.73 5.83
C VAL A 202 7.60 -8.88 6.50
N HIS A 203 6.49 -8.52 7.18
CA HIS A 203 5.60 -9.48 7.84
C HIS A 203 4.86 -10.37 6.82
N ASP A 204 4.35 -9.77 5.74
CA ASP A 204 3.61 -10.52 4.73
C ASP A 204 4.45 -11.66 4.11
N PRO A 205 3.98 -12.91 4.19
CA PRO A 205 4.77 -14.06 3.76
C PRO A 205 4.97 -14.10 2.24
N THR A 206 4.01 -13.63 1.44
CA THR A 206 4.13 -13.54 -0.02
C THR A 206 5.18 -12.50 -0.41
N ALA A 207 5.13 -11.31 0.17
CA ALA A 207 6.12 -10.26 -0.08
C ALA A 207 7.52 -10.71 0.39
N ARG A 208 7.60 -11.44 1.52
CA ARG A 208 8.86 -12.01 2.01
C ARG A 208 9.43 -13.06 1.05
N ALA A 209 8.58 -13.96 0.52
CA ALA A 209 8.98 -14.93 -0.50
C ALA A 209 9.45 -14.25 -1.80
N MET A 210 8.89 -13.08 -2.13
CA MET A 210 9.29 -12.24 -3.27
C MET A 210 10.61 -11.45 -3.03
N GLY A 211 11.24 -11.56 -1.85
CA GLY A 211 12.46 -10.83 -1.51
C GLY A 211 12.23 -9.47 -0.84
N GLY A 212 11.05 -9.23 -0.29
CA GLY A 212 10.72 -8.04 0.50
C GLY A 212 10.25 -6.83 -0.32
N VAL A 213 10.11 -6.95 -1.64
CA VAL A 213 9.61 -5.89 -2.52
C VAL A 213 8.44 -6.43 -3.32
N ALA A 214 7.24 -6.04 -2.94
CA ALA A 214 6.02 -6.43 -3.62
C ALA A 214 5.05 -5.26 -3.72
N GLY A 215 4.16 -5.28 -4.71
CA GLY A 215 3.22 -4.18 -4.92
C GLY A 215 2.17 -4.05 -3.82
N HIS A 216 1.91 -5.12 -3.06
CA HIS A 216 0.87 -5.18 -2.02
C HIS A 216 1.39 -4.93 -0.61
N ALA A 217 2.68 -5.20 -0.33
CA ALA A 217 3.30 -5.10 0.99
C ALA A 217 4.84 -4.97 0.89
N GLY A 218 5.51 -4.66 2.00
CA GLY A 218 6.96 -4.61 2.10
C GLY A 218 7.54 -3.21 2.30
N LEU A 219 6.72 -2.18 2.29
CA LEU A 219 7.13 -0.82 2.63
C LEU A 219 7.29 -0.68 4.13
N PHE A 220 8.35 0.01 4.57
CA PHE A 220 8.56 0.45 5.94
C PHE A 220 8.50 1.97 5.98
N THR A 221 7.96 2.55 7.05
CA THR A 221 7.80 4.00 7.19
C THR A 221 7.69 4.43 8.66
N THR A 222 7.79 5.74 8.91
CA THR A 222 7.48 6.39 10.19
C THR A 222 6.18 7.19 10.08
N ALA A 223 5.60 7.57 11.22
CA ALA A 223 4.42 8.45 11.23
C ALA A 223 4.72 9.83 10.63
N ASP A 224 5.94 10.37 10.83
CA ASP A 224 6.38 11.63 10.23
C ASP A 224 6.44 11.58 8.71
N ASP A 225 7.06 10.54 8.15
CA ASP A 225 7.11 10.37 6.70
C ASP A 225 5.71 10.13 6.10
N LEU A 226 4.86 9.35 6.81
CA LEU A 226 3.47 9.16 6.40
C LEU A 226 2.71 10.50 6.38
N ALA A 227 2.94 11.39 7.37
CA ALA A 227 2.34 12.71 7.39
C ALA A 227 2.76 13.58 6.20
N LYS A 228 4.04 13.52 5.77
CA LYS A 228 4.50 14.21 4.55
C LYS A 228 3.76 13.72 3.32
N PHE A 229 3.56 12.41 3.22
CA PHE A 229 2.77 11.83 2.13
C PHE A 229 1.30 12.29 2.16
N CYS A 230 0.67 12.28 3.35
CA CYS A 230 -0.71 12.74 3.50
C CYS A 230 -0.86 14.24 3.15
N ARG A 231 0.08 15.08 3.59
CA ARG A 231 0.08 16.52 3.21
C ARG A 231 0.16 16.70 1.70
N MET A 232 1.01 15.95 1.00
CA MET A 232 1.09 16.01 -0.45
C MET A 232 -0.27 15.69 -1.11
N ILE A 233 -1.00 14.69 -0.60
CA ILE A 233 -2.34 14.35 -1.10
C ILE A 233 -3.33 15.50 -0.81
N ILE A 234 -3.35 16.05 0.41
CA ILE A 234 -4.26 17.14 0.82
C ILE A 234 -3.94 18.43 0.07
N ASN A 235 -2.68 18.67 -0.24
CA ASN A 235 -2.21 19.87 -0.95
C ASN A 235 -2.17 19.67 -2.49
N ASP A 236 -3.15 18.94 -3.04
CA ASP A 236 -3.33 18.81 -4.51
C ASP A 236 -2.06 18.33 -5.26
N GLY A 237 -1.25 17.49 -4.62
CA GLY A 237 -0.06 16.91 -5.19
C GLY A 237 1.25 17.67 -4.90
N PHE A 238 1.21 18.73 -4.07
CA PHE A 238 2.40 19.45 -3.65
C PHE A 238 2.97 18.89 -2.35
N GLY A 239 4.26 18.47 -2.35
CA GLY A 239 5.04 18.31 -1.15
C GLY A 239 5.49 19.67 -0.61
N ALA A 240 6.42 19.67 0.37
CA ALA A 240 6.93 20.92 0.96
C ALA A 240 7.54 21.86 -0.11
N ASP A 241 8.41 21.30 -0.96
CA ASP A 241 9.20 22.11 -1.91
C ASP A 241 8.99 21.68 -3.37
N LYS A 242 8.16 20.67 -3.63
CA LYS A 242 8.06 20.07 -4.96
C LYS A 242 6.68 19.52 -5.26
N LYS A 243 6.23 19.76 -6.48
CA LYS A 243 5.05 19.13 -7.04
C LYS A 243 5.37 17.69 -7.45
N ILE A 244 4.61 16.73 -6.92
CA ILE A 244 4.72 15.31 -7.22
C ILE A 244 3.66 14.90 -8.24
N PHE A 245 2.42 15.37 -8.06
CA PHE A 245 1.28 15.07 -8.91
C PHE A 245 0.56 16.33 -9.38
N LYS A 246 -0.14 16.24 -10.50
CA LYS A 246 -1.14 17.23 -10.88
C LYS A 246 -2.36 17.10 -9.95
N LYS A 247 -3.04 18.22 -9.68
CA LYS A 247 -4.28 18.26 -8.89
C LYS A 247 -5.31 17.24 -9.41
N GLN A 248 -5.52 17.22 -10.72
CA GLN A 248 -6.47 16.31 -11.37
C GLN A 248 -6.15 14.84 -11.09
N THR A 249 -4.86 14.48 -10.99
CA THR A 249 -4.46 13.11 -10.66
C THR A 249 -4.85 12.75 -9.22
N ILE A 250 -4.61 13.65 -8.26
CA ILE A 250 -5.04 13.46 -6.87
C ILE A 250 -6.56 13.30 -6.80
N GLU A 251 -7.31 14.17 -7.49
CA GLU A 251 -8.77 14.08 -7.53
C GLU A 251 -9.25 12.73 -8.08
N VAL A 252 -8.66 12.26 -9.18
CA VAL A 252 -9.02 10.95 -9.75
C VAL A 252 -8.65 9.80 -8.80
N MET A 253 -7.52 9.89 -8.10
CA MET A 253 -7.10 8.86 -7.14
C MET A 253 -8.04 8.76 -5.93
N THR A 254 -8.55 9.89 -5.45
CA THR A 254 -9.32 9.97 -4.18
C THR A 254 -10.82 10.01 -4.35
N LYS A 255 -11.34 10.17 -5.58
CA LYS A 255 -12.77 10.06 -5.90
C LYS A 255 -13.19 8.61 -6.17
N ASN A 256 -14.49 8.32 -5.98
CA ASN A 256 -15.05 7.00 -6.26
C ASN A 256 -14.87 6.61 -7.74
N GLN A 257 -14.24 5.47 -7.98
CA GLN A 257 -13.95 4.89 -9.28
C GLN A 257 -14.70 3.57 -9.54
N THR A 258 -15.44 3.06 -8.55
CA THR A 258 -16.23 1.85 -8.73
C THR A 258 -17.55 2.15 -9.43
N SER A 259 -18.05 1.15 -10.19
CA SER A 259 -19.32 1.28 -10.92
C SER A 259 -20.52 1.35 -9.97
N MET A 260 -21.65 1.88 -10.48
CA MET A 260 -22.92 1.94 -9.76
C MET A 260 -23.44 0.54 -9.33
N PHE A 261 -23.00 -0.52 -9.98
CA PHE A 261 -23.34 -1.91 -9.59
C PHE A 261 -22.73 -2.33 -8.24
N LEU A 262 -21.78 -1.55 -7.73
CA LEU A 262 -21.08 -1.82 -6.47
C LEU A 262 -21.44 -0.77 -5.40
N HIS A 263 -22.71 -0.39 -5.30
CA HIS A 263 -23.19 0.77 -4.51
C HIS A 263 -22.73 0.82 -3.05
N LYS A 264 -22.41 -0.34 -2.45
CA LYS A 264 -21.95 -0.44 -1.05
C LYS A 264 -20.44 -0.39 -0.90
N VAL A 265 -19.70 -0.41 -2.01
CA VAL A 265 -18.24 -0.41 -2.02
C VAL A 265 -17.76 0.74 -2.90
N ARG A 266 -17.24 1.75 -2.29
CA ARG A 266 -16.66 2.90 -2.96
C ARG A 266 -15.15 2.82 -2.87
N ARG A 267 -14.48 2.75 -4.02
CA ARG A 267 -13.03 2.72 -4.12
C ARG A 267 -12.54 3.83 -5.02
N GLY A 268 -11.53 4.56 -4.54
CA GLY A 268 -10.65 5.35 -5.39
C GLY A 268 -9.56 4.45 -6.00
N LEU A 269 -8.56 5.03 -6.62
CA LEU A 269 -7.43 4.27 -7.16
C LEU A 269 -6.46 3.92 -6.01
N GLY A 270 -6.74 2.79 -5.37
CA GLY A 270 -6.07 2.30 -4.17
C GLY A 270 -6.83 2.60 -2.86
N TRP A 271 -7.53 3.71 -2.79
CA TRP A 271 -8.16 4.20 -1.58
C TRP A 271 -9.55 3.59 -1.32
N ASP A 272 -9.89 3.41 -0.06
CA ASP A 272 -11.27 3.20 0.37
C ASP A 272 -11.94 4.55 0.58
N ILE A 273 -13.14 4.72 0.01
CA ILE A 273 -13.90 5.97 0.09
C ILE A 273 -15.11 5.76 0.99
N ASP A 274 -14.97 6.03 2.28
CA ASP A 274 -16.06 5.95 3.27
C ASP A 274 -17.00 4.75 3.02
N SER A 275 -16.43 3.55 2.90
CA SER A 275 -17.21 2.33 2.75
C SER A 275 -17.13 1.45 4.00
N LYS A 276 -18.07 0.51 4.14
CA LYS A 276 -18.10 -0.43 5.27
C LYS A 276 -16.92 -1.43 5.27
N TYR A 277 -16.15 -1.45 4.20
CA TYR A 277 -14.98 -2.33 4.11
C TYR A 277 -13.84 -1.88 5.02
N SER A 278 -13.59 -0.58 5.09
CA SER A 278 -12.62 -0.02 6.03
C SER A 278 -13.23 0.16 7.42
N SER A 279 -12.40 0.27 8.43
CA SER A 279 -12.83 0.52 9.81
C SER A 279 -13.72 1.77 9.90
N PRO A 280 -14.63 1.85 10.88
CA PRO A 280 -15.45 3.03 11.12
C PRO A 280 -14.60 4.28 11.25
N ARG A 281 -14.94 5.33 10.54
CA ARG A 281 -14.20 6.60 10.55
C ARG A 281 -14.72 7.59 11.60
N GLY A 282 -15.84 7.24 12.25
CA GLY A 282 -16.53 8.13 13.19
C GLY A 282 -17.37 9.21 12.50
N ASP A 283 -18.23 9.86 13.28
CA ASP A 283 -19.21 10.82 12.75
C ASP A 283 -18.62 12.18 12.38
N GLY A 284 -17.38 12.45 12.81
CA GLY A 284 -16.69 13.71 12.52
C GLY A 284 -16.08 13.82 11.13
N PHE A 285 -16.14 12.76 10.32
CA PHE A 285 -15.60 12.78 8.96
C PHE A 285 -16.71 12.95 7.93
N PRO A 286 -16.49 13.76 6.87
CA PRO A 286 -17.46 13.93 5.80
C PRO A 286 -17.84 12.59 5.18
N LYS A 287 -19.13 12.32 5.12
CA LYS A 287 -19.67 11.12 4.46
C LYS A 287 -19.40 11.19 2.96
N LEU A 288 -19.03 10.04 2.38
CA LEU A 288 -18.74 9.87 0.94
C LEU A 288 -17.52 10.64 0.40
N GLU A 289 -16.86 11.45 1.20
CA GLU A 289 -15.71 12.27 0.80
C GLU A 289 -14.41 11.80 1.47
N SER A 290 -14.51 11.32 2.71
CA SER A 290 -13.32 10.83 3.42
C SER A 290 -12.76 9.56 2.77
N PHE A 291 -11.46 9.52 2.64
CA PHE A 291 -10.75 8.36 2.10
C PHE A 291 -9.63 7.92 3.02
N GLY A 292 -9.22 6.68 2.88
CA GLY A 292 -8.15 6.12 3.70
C GLY A 292 -7.78 4.70 3.29
N HIS A 293 -6.82 4.14 4.02
CA HIS A 293 -6.39 2.75 3.91
C HIS A 293 -5.81 2.28 5.24
N THR A 294 -5.86 0.98 5.50
CA THR A 294 -5.26 0.34 6.67
C THR A 294 -4.12 -0.58 6.24
N GLY A 295 -3.22 -0.87 7.17
CA GLY A 295 -2.19 -1.90 7.06
C GLY A 295 -2.31 -2.88 8.22
N GLY A 296 -2.24 -4.20 7.95
CA GLY A 296 -2.33 -5.23 8.96
C GLY A 296 -1.73 -6.54 8.48
#